data_ed6fdcbc1b39d9695e857dd4c316badd
#
_entry.id   ed6fdcbc1b39d9695e857dd4c316badd
#
_cell.length_a   1.000
_cell.length_b   1.000
_cell.length_c   1.000
_cell.angle_alpha   90.00
_cell.angle_beta   90.00
_cell.angle_gamma   90.00
#
_symmetry.space_group_name_H-M   'P 1'
#
loop_
_entity.id
_entity.type
_entity.pdbx_description
1 polymer ?
#
loop_
_entity_poly.entity_id
_entity_poly.type
_entity_poly.pdbx_seq_one_letter_code
_entity_poly.pdbx_strand_id
1 'polypeptide(L)'
;MFQRLITGIALFSLAAIAQADNHTNAWRGVNLDQQFGIQFEVCQLKPGKTLDDMAKLNDEVRRLFDETGLALSLMRLTPMYSHGMPGEPAASYIDVTMGTIEAFGTGWDNWLASKDAVKLMAASDKIATCTFKFARAINRVAQIEALDSTDDRLISMNWCSKRDNVSWDQLKTKHDAWQAAYENDSSSMAWNVVLPRLGAGNAHGRFMHMVSYANAQQLMANENWVANGGSARALGDYYSAYAACDGESVWSASYLYKNEG
;
A
#
# COMPACT_ATOMS: atom_id res chain seq x y z
N MET A 1 10.24 19.16 80.75
CA MET A 1 11.19 18.90 79.65
C MET A 1 10.69 17.70 78.95
N PHE A 2 9.84 17.87 77.93
CA PHE A 2 9.19 16.80 77.18
C PHE A 2 9.61 16.92 75.71
N GLN A 3 10.36 15.96 75.25
CA GLN A 3 10.84 15.85 73.89
C GLN A 3 9.81 15.01 73.09
N ARG A 4 9.16 15.61 72.10
CA ARG A 4 8.22 14.91 71.17
C ARG A 4 9.02 14.38 69.98
N LEU A 5 9.10 13.09 69.90
CA LEU A 5 9.50 12.40 68.63
C LEU A 5 8.36 12.51 67.59
N ILE A 6 8.68 13.10 66.46
CA ILE A 6 7.81 13.07 65.28
C ILE A 6 8.34 11.99 64.38
N THR A 7 7.58 10.91 64.28
CA THR A 7 7.86 9.82 63.31
C THR A 7 7.22 10.18 61.97
N GLY A 8 8.06 10.53 61.00
CA GLY A 8 7.62 10.77 59.62
C GLY A 8 7.35 9.45 58.90
N ILE A 9 6.12 9.23 58.51
CA ILE A 9 5.72 8.13 57.61
C ILE A 9 5.93 8.62 56.19
N ALA A 10 6.95 8.07 55.52
CA ALA A 10 7.12 8.27 54.05
C ALA A 10 6.15 7.37 53.31
N LEU A 11 5.15 7.98 52.72
CA LEU A 11 4.26 7.31 51.73
C LEU A 11 5.03 7.17 50.44
N PHE A 12 5.50 5.98 50.12
CA PHE A 12 5.94 5.61 48.80
C PHE A 12 4.68 5.39 47.91
N SER A 13 4.32 6.37 47.10
CA SER A 13 3.40 6.20 46.02
C SER A 13 4.07 5.39 44.90
N LEU A 14 3.76 4.10 44.83
CA LEU A 14 4.01 3.28 43.63
C LEU A 14 3.13 3.85 42.49
N ALA A 15 3.73 4.66 41.62
CA ALA A 15 3.16 4.94 40.34
C ALA A 15 3.22 3.63 39.52
N ALA A 16 2.10 2.94 39.41
CA ALA A 16 1.92 1.90 38.41
C ALA A 16 2.08 2.57 37.05
N ILE A 17 3.23 2.36 36.42
CA ILE A 17 3.41 2.65 35.00
C ILE A 17 2.49 1.62 34.30
N ALA A 18 1.31 2.07 33.88
CA ALA A 18 0.52 1.33 32.92
C ALA A 18 1.40 1.20 31.67
N GLN A 19 1.97 0.03 31.45
CA GLN A 19 2.45 -0.36 30.14
C GLN A 19 1.20 -0.34 29.27
N ALA A 20 1.05 0.71 28.47
CA ALA A 20 0.16 0.66 27.33
C ALA A 20 0.68 -0.52 26.49
N ASP A 21 -0.12 -1.57 26.39
CA ASP A 21 0.10 -2.61 25.40
C ASP A 21 0.09 -1.91 24.05
N ASN A 22 1.30 -1.62 23.55
CA ASN A 22 1.52 -1.19 22.19
C ASN A 22 1.23 -2.38 21.26
N HIS A 23 -0.04 -2.74 21.11
CA HIS A 23 -0.48 -3.46 19.91
C HIS A 23 -0.34 -2.48 18.74
N THR A 24 0.90 -2.32 18.29
CA THR A 24 1.14 -1.64 17.03
C THR A 24 0.48 -2.48 15.95
N ASN A 25 -0.52 -1.93 15.28
CA ASN A 25 -1.12 -2.49 14.06
C ASN A 25 -0.04 -2.43 12.97
N ALA A 26 0.96 -3.30 13.09
CA ALA A 26 2.14 -3.33 12.24
C ALA A 26 2.11 -4.53 11.30
N TRP A 27 2.49 -4.30 10.06
CA TRP A 27 2.62 -5.35 9.07
C TRP A 27 3.86 -5.07 8.19
N ARG A 28 4.78 -6.04 8.14
CA ARG A 28 6.03 -5.97 7.36
C ARG A 28 6.81 -4.68 7.58
N GLY A 29 6.99 -4.30 8.85
CA GLY A 29 7.70 -3.08 9.27
C GLY A 29 6.93 -1.78 9.07
N VAL A 30 5.68 -1.83 8.60
CA VAL A 30 4.80 -0.66 8.43
C VAL A 30 3.82 -0.57 9.59
N ASN A 31 3.75 0.59 10.25
CA ASN A 31 2.67 0.90 11.18
C ASN A 31 1.42 1.31 10.37
N LEU A 32 0.39 0.47 10.37
CA LEU A 32 -0.83 0.67 9.58
C LEU A 32 -1.75 1.76 10.13
N ASP A 33 -1.52 2.24 11.37
CA ASP A 33 -2.23 3.37 11.95
C ASP A 33 -1.65 4.72 11.49
N GLN A 34 -0.53 4.69 10.77
CA GLN A 34 0.13 5.84 10.20
C GLN A 34 0.12 5.81 8.66
N GLN A 35 0.40 6.95 8.05
CA GLN A 35 0.67 6.98 6.61
C GLN A 35 2.03 6.35 6.33
N PHE A 36 2.08 5.51 5.30
CA PHE A 36 3.30 4.85 4.86
C PHE A 36 3.60 5.14 3.40
N GLY A 37 4.82 4.82 2.97
CA GLY A 37 5.27 5.00 1.61
C GLY A 37 4.85 3.84 0.72
N ILE A 38 4.46 4.16 -0.51
CA ILE A 38 4.26 3.20 -1.58
C ILE A 38 4.86 3.78 -2.87
N GLN A 39 5.67 3.00 -3.56
CA GLN A 39 6.26 3.37 -4.83
C GLN A 39 5.79 2.43 -5.92
N PHE A 40 5.38 3.00 -7.03
CA PHE A 40 5.01 2.29 -8.23
C PHE A 40 6.10 2.50 -9.28
N GLU A 41 6.65 1.42 -9.76
CA GLU A 41 7.49 1.38 -10.95
C GLU A 41 6.63 0.84 -12.10
N VAL A 42 6.09 1.76 -12.89
CA VAL A 42 5.16 1.46 -13.99
C VAL A 42 5.97 1.20 -15.25
N CYS A 43 5.92 -0.02 -15.77
CA CYS A 43 6.85 -0.52 -16.76
C CYS A 43 6.19 -0.97 -18.06
N GLN A 44 6.84 -0.62 -19.19
CA GLN A 44 6.55 -1.13 -20.52
C GLN A 44 7.72 -1.99 -21.00
N LEU A 45 7.44 -3.26 -21.35
CA LEU A 45 8.45 -4.12 -21.94
C LEU A 45 8.87 -3.59 -23.31
N LYS A 46 10.16 -3.62 -23.60
CA LYS A 46 10.71 -3.24 -24.89
C LYS A 46 10.38 -4.29 -25.95
N PRO A 47 10.38 -3.92 -27.24
CA PRO A 47 10.11 -4.88 -28.34
C PRO A 47 10.97 -6.15 -28.24
N GLY A 48 10.31 -7.30 -28.26
CA GLY A 48 10.96 -8.62 -28.17
C GLY A 48 11.40 -9.03 -26.76
N LYS A 49 11.08 -8.26 -25.73
CA LYS A 49 11.33 -8.60 -24.32
C LYS A 49 10.09 -9.16 -23.67
N THR A 50 10.29 -10.01 -22.65
CA THR A 50 9.23 -10.73 -21.94
C THR A 50 9.36 -10.55 -20.42
N LEU A 51 8.32 -10.92 -19.69
CA LEU A 51 8.38 -11.02 -18.22
C LEU A 51 9.40 -12.06 -17.75
N ASP A 52 9.63 -13.12 -18.54
CA ASP A 52 10.67 -14.12 -18.22
C ASP A 52 12.08 -13.51 -18.30
N ASP A 53 12.29 -12.50 -19.16
CA ASP A 53 13.58 -11.79 -19.18
C ASP A 53 13.75 -10.95 -17.90
N MET A 54 12.69 -10.33 -17.38
CA MET A 54 12.73 -9.65 -16.08
C MET A 54 12.88 -10.64 -14.92
N ALA A 55 12.24 -11.81 -14.97
CA ALA A 55 12.32 -12.82 -13.93
C ALA A 55 13.76 -13.33 -13.71
N LYS A 56 14.60 -13.30 -14.73
CA LYS A 56 16.04 -13.64 -14.62
C LYS A 56 16.82 -12.69 -13.69
N LEU A 57 16.29 -11.51 -13.42
CA LEU A 57 16.88 -10.53 -12.51
C LEU A 57 16.38 -10.65 -11.07
N ASN A 58 15.33 -11.46 -10.81
CA ASN A 58 14.66 -11.48 -9.50
C ASN A 58 15.59 -11.93 -8.35
N ASP A 59 16.48 -12.89 -8.58
CA ASP A 59 17.42 -13.36 -7.56
C ASP A 59 18.42 -12.26 -7.17
N GLU A 60 18.87 -11.50 -8.17
CA GLU A 60 19.75 -10.35 -7.94
C GLU A 60 19.03 -9.22 -7.22
N VAL A 61 17.75 -8.97 -7.52
CA VAL A 61 16.91 -8.03 -6.78
C VAL A 61 16.86 -8.43 -5.30
N ARG A 62 16.51 -9.69 -4.99
CA ARG A 62 16.42 -10.19 -3.61
C ARG A 62 17.75 -10.03 -2.86
N ARG A 63 18.84 -10.48 -3.48
CA ARG A 63 20.19 -10.37 -2.90
C ARG A 63 20.53 -8.91 -2.56
N LEU A 64 20.24 -7.97 -3.47
CA LEU A 64 20.55 -6.57 -3.26
C LEU A 64 19.63 -5.90 -2.22
N PHE A 65 18.37 -6.31 -2.10
CA PHE A 65 17.51 -5.87 -1.01
C PHE A 65 18.10 -6.26 0.36
N ASP A 66 18.59 -7.50 0.49
CA ASP A 66 19.25 -7.97 1.72
C ASP A 66 20.57 -7.22 1.98
N GLU A 67 21.44 -7.11 0.99
CA GLU A 67 22.78 -6.50 1.13
C GLU A 67 22.73 -5.00 1.40
N THR A 68 21.75 -4.30 0.86
CA THR A 68 21.56 -2.86 1.07
C THR A 68 20.71 -2.54 2.30
N GLY A 69 20.18 -3.58 2.97
CA GLY A 69 19.37 -3.43 4.18
C GLY A 69 18.06 -2.68 3.92
N LEU A 70 17.42 -2.93 2.76
CA LEU A 70 16.17 -2.28 2.40
C LEU A 70 15.01 -2.81 3.26
N ALA A 71 14.57 -2.03 4.24
CA ALA A 71 13.38 -2.32 5.04
C ALA A 71 12.08 -2.04 4.24
N LEU A 72 11.98 -2.62 3.05
CA LEU A 72 10.89 -2.44 2.10
C LEU A 72 10.43 -3.81 1.59
N SER A 73 9.14 -3.97 1.32
CA SER A 73 8.60 -5.13 0.62
C SER A 73 8.35 -4.79 -0.85
N LEU A 74 8.57 -5.74 -1.74
CA LEU A 74 8.41 -5.58 -3.19
C LEU A 74 7.49 -6.65 -3.77
N MET A 75 6.47 -6.22 -4.51
CA MET A 75 5.56 -7.09 -5.27
C MET A 75 5.64 -6.75 -6.76
N ARG A 76 5.57 -7.76 -7.62
CA ARG A 76 5.33 -7.58 -9.06
C ARG A 76 3.86 -7.82 -9.37
N LEU A 77 3.27 -6.88 -10.11
CA LEU A 77 1.89 -6.92 -10.56
C LEU A 77 1.87 -7.13 -12.07
N THR A 78 1.09 -8.12 -12.52
CA THR A 78 0.82 -8.38 -13.94
C THR A 78 -0.66 -8.16 -14.25
N PRO A 79 -1.01 -7.62 -15.43
CA PRO A 79 -2.39 -7.22 -15.72
C PRO A 79 -3.32 -8.45 -15.83
N MET A 80 -4.49 -8.38 -15.18
CA MET A 80 -5.59 -9.34 -15.32
C MET A 80 -6.79 -8.66 -16.02
N TYR A 81 -7.35 -7.61 -15.42
CA TYR A 81 -8.30 -6.69 -16.03
C TYR A 81 -7.68 -5.30 -15.99
N SER A 82 -7.13 -4.82 -17.07
CA SER A 82 -6.45 -3.53 -17.08
C SER A 82 -6.90 -2.69 -18.26
N HIS A 83 -6.95 -1.38 -18.04
CA HIS A 83 -7.08 -0.38 -19.09
C HIS A 83 -5.87 0.55 -19.04
N GLY A 84 -5.46 1.05 -20.19
CA GLY A 84 -4.47 2.14 -20.27
C GLY A 84 -5.12 3.47 -19.94
N MET A 85 -4.31 4.47 -19.66
CA MET A 85 -4.77 5.86 -19.69
C MET A 85 -5.19 6.23 -21.11
N PRO A 86 -6.14 7.17 -21.30
CA PRO A 86 -6.48 7.64 -22.64
C PRO A 86 -5.24 8.06 -23.43
N GLY A 87 -4.96 7.38 -24.55
CA GLY A 87 -3.80 7.63 -25.39
C GLY A 87 -2.51 6.91 -24.99
N GLU A 88 -2.51 6.13 -23.89
CA GLU A 88 -1.35 5.35 -23.43
C GLU A 88 -1.73 3.86 -23.34
N PRO A 89 -0.83 2.94 -23.71
CA PRO A 89 -1.08 1.51 -23.49
C PRO A 89 -1.09 1.20 -21.99
N ALA A 90 -1.81 0.15 -21.62
CA ALA A 90 -1.70 -0.41 -20.27
C ALA A 90 -0.25 -0.84 -19.96
N ALA A 91 0.18 -0.68 -18.73
CA ALA A 91 1.51 -1.14 -18.33
C ALA A 91 1.67 -2.64 -18.56
N SER A 92 2.86 -3.07 -18.98
CA SER A 92 3.18 -4.48 -19.13
C SER A 92 3.28 -5.18 -17.77
N TYR A 93 3.79 -4.47 -16.77
CA TYR A 93 3.79 -4.85 -15.36
C TYR A 93 4.00 -3.60 -14.50
N ILE A 94 3.73 -3.74 -13.21
CA ILE A 94 4.03 -2.72 -12.21
C ILE A 94 4.76 -3.40 -11.06
N ASP A 95 5.93 -2.89 -10.69
CA ASP A 95 6.58 -3.26 -9.44
C ASP A 95 6.15 -2.27 -8.36
N VAL A 96 5.63 -2.80 -7.25
CA VAL A 96 5.12 -2.02 -6.11
C VAL A 96 6.00 -2.27 -4.90
N THR A 97 6.67 -1.21 -4.46
CA THR A 97 7.48 -1.23 -3.23
C THR A 97 6.72 -0.55 -2.11
N MET A 98 6.81 -1.10 -0.90
CA MET A 98 6.02 -0.67 0.27
C MET A 98 6.89 -0.68 1.53
N GLY A 99 6.76 0.37 2.36
CA GLY A 99 7.49 0.50 3.62
C GLY A 99 7.24 1.83 4.31
N THR A 100 7.98 2.14 5.37
CA THR A 100 7.91 3.47 5.97
C THR A 100 8.45 4.52 5.02
N ILE A 101 8.01 5.79 5.15
CA ILE A 101 8.48 6.87 4.27
C ILE A 101 9.99 7.06 4.44
N GLU A 102 10.49 6.93 5.67
CA GLU A 102 11.93 7.04 6.00
C GLU A 102 12.75 5.92 5.35
N ALA A 103 12.20 4.69 5.31
CA ALA A 103 12.87 3.56 4.67
C ALA A 103 13.09 3.79 3.17
N PHE A 104 12.19 4.50 2.49
CA PHE A 104 12.41 4.90 1.09
C PHE A 104 13.60 5.85 0.93
N GLY A 105 13.75 6.83 1.84
CA GLY A 105 14.90 7.75 1.79
C GLY A 105 16.22 6.99 1.94
N THR A 106 16.38 6.26 3.05
CA THR A 106 17.56 5.44 3.31
C THR A 106 17.78 4.39 2.23
N GLY A 107 16.68 3.76 1.75
CA GLY A 107 16.73 2.76 0.70
C GLY A 107 17.29 3.31 -0.60
N TRP A 108 16.83 4.45 -1.07
CA TRP A 108 17.35 5.08 -2.28
C TRP A 108 18.82 5.49 -2.13
N ASP A 109 19.22 6.07 -1.00
CA ASP A 109 20.62 6.44 -0.76
C ASP A 109 21.54 5.21 -0.81
N ASN A 110 21.18 4.12 -0.13
CA ASN A 110 21.93 2.87 -0.13
C ASN A 110 21.97 2.23 -1.52
N TRP A 111 20.82 2.20 -2.21
CA TRP A 111 20.70 1.62 -3.55
C TRP A 111 21.58 2.32 -4.56
N LEU A 112 21.55 3.66 -4.60
CA LEU A 112 22.36 4.45 -5.52
C LEU A 112 23.86 4.43 -5.17
N ALA A 113 24.22 4.20 -3.91
CA ALA A 113 25.62 4.00 -3.49
C ALA A 113 26.16 2.61 -3.89
N SER A 114 25.27 1.62 -4.12
CA SER A 114 25.66 0.25 -4.51
C SER A 114 25.95 0.18 -6.01
N LYS A 115 27.21 -0.17 -6.34
CA LYS A 115 27.61 -0.37 -7.76
C LYS A 115 26.83 -1.50 -8.43
N ASP A 116 26.46 -2.54 -7.67
CA ASP A 116 25.73 -3.68 -8.21
C ASP A 116 24.25 -3.36 -8.40
N ALA A 117 23.65 -2.57 -7.52
CA ALA A 117 22.30 -2.07 -7.72
C ALA A 117 22.20 -1.15 -8.97
N VAL A 118 23.19 -0.28 -9.19
CA VAL A 118 23.26 0.55 -10.41
C VAL A 118 23.41 -0.31 -11.67
N LYS A 119 24.19 -1.41 -11.62
CA LYS A 119 24.31 -2.35 -12.75
C LYS A 119 22.96 -3.08 -12.98
N LEU A 120 22.26 -3.47 -11.92
CA LEU A 120 20.94 -4.10 -12.02
C LEU A 120 19.94 -3.16 -12.68
N MET A 121 19.88 -1.89 -12.28
CA MET A 121 19.04 -0.88 -12.94
C MET A 121 19.36 -0.79 -14.44
N ALA A 122 20.64 -0.74 -14.81
CA ALA A 122 21.05 -0.70 -16.20
C ALA A 122 20.72 -2.00 -16.96
N ALA A 123 20.65 -3.16 -16.30
CA ALA A 123 20.20 -4.41 -16.89
C ALA A 123 18.67 -4.41 -17.09
N SER A 124 17.90 -3.95 -16.11
CA SER A 124 16.45 -3.76 -16.20
C SER A 124 16.08 -2.81 -17.33
N ASP A 125 16.79 -1.69 -17.47
CA ASP A 125 16.59 -0.69 -18.54
C ASP A 125 16.77 -1.26 -19.96
N LYS A 126 17.48 -2.39 -20.13
CA LYS A 126 17.59 -3.08 -21.43
C LYS A 126 16.34 -3.92 -21.76
N ILE A 127 15.50 -4.20 -20.76
CA ILE A 127 14.34 -5.08 -20.86
C ILE A 127 13.05 -4.26 -20.89
N ALA A 128 12.94 -3.27 -20.03
CA ALA A 128 11.75 -2.44 -19.89
C ALA A 128 12.09 -0.94 -19.82
N THR A 129 11.10 -0.10 -20.07
CA THR A 129 11.15 1.33 -19.77
C THR A 129 10.17 1.58 -18.65
N CYS A 130 10.66 2.08 -17.51
CA CYS A 130 9.87 2.25 -16.30
C CYS A 130 9.79 3.71 -15.87
N THR A 131 8.71 4.07 -15.22
CA THR A 131 8.49 5.38 -14.60
C THR A 131 8.21 5.18 -13.12
N PHE A 132 9.02 5.82 -12.28
CA PHE A 132 8.86 5.79 -10.83
C PHE A 132 7.84 6.84 -10.36
N LYS A 133 6.92 6.43 -9.52
CA LYS A 133 5.92 7.29 -8.90
C LYS A 133 5.82 6.93 -7.41
N PHE A 134 6.01 7.92 -6.55
CA PHE A 134 5.87 7.74 -5.12
C PHE A 134 4.54 8.31 -4.63
N ALA A 135 3.90 7.60 -3.72
CA ALA A 135 2.66 7.98 -3.08
C ALA A 135 2.72 7.73 -1.57
N ARG A 136 1.80 8.32 -0.83
CA ARG A 136 1.51 7.96 0.55
C ARG A 136 0.24 7.12 0.58
N ALA A 137 0.24 6.07 1.37
CA ALA A 137 -0.93 5.23 1.58
C ALA A 137 -1.50 5.46 2.99
N ILE A 138 -2.81 5.41 3.09
CA ILE A 138 -3.57 5.41 4.33
C ILE A 138 -4.28 4.06 4.38
N ASN A 139 -3.91 3.22 5.33
CA ASN A 139 -4.64 1.97 5.54
C ASN A 139 -6.04 2.27 6.05
N ARG A 140 -7.02 1.53 5.54
CA ARG A 140 -8.41 1.56 5.97
C ARG A 140 -8.85 0.24 6.58
N VAL A 141 -8.46 -0.84 5.95
CA VAL A 141 -8.71 -2.21 6.40
C VAL A 141 -7.44 -3.02 6.17
N ALA A 142 -7.05 -3.83 7.14
CA ALA A 142 -6.01 -4.84 6.98
C ALA A 142 -6.37 -6.07 7.82
N GLN A 143 -6.53 -7.19 7.17
CA GLN A 143 -6.69 -8.50 7.78
C GLN A 143 -5.32 -9.18 7.76
N ILE A 144 -4.51 -8.95 8.81
CA ILE A 144 -3.09 -9.33 8.86
C ILE A 144 -2.92 -10.83 8.61
N GLU A 145 -3.70 -11.69 9.27
CA GLU A 145 -3.65 -13.14 9.07
C GLU A 145 -3.94 -13.54 7.62
N ALA A 146 -4.89 -12.88 6.96
CA ALA A 146 -5.19 -13.12 5.56
C ALA A 146 -4.05 -12.62 4.65
N LEU A 147 -3.48 -11.45 4.96
CA LEU A 147 -2.34 -10.89 4.22
C LEU A 147 -1.08 -11.77 4.31
N ASP A 148 -0.88 -12.49 5.41
CA ASP A 148 0.25 -13.40 5.60
C ASP A 148 -0.01 -14.82 5.11
N SER A 149 -1.27 -15.17 4.81
CA SER A 149 -1.65 -16.52 4.39
C SER A 149 -1.22 -16.88 2.98
N THR A 150 -0.91 -15.92 2.13
CA THR A 150 -0.52 -16.13 0.72
C THR A 150 0.44 -15.06 0.22
N ASP A 151 1.36 -15.47 -0.65
CA ASP A 151 2.25 -14.58 -1.37
C ASP A 151 1.63 -14.02 -2.65
N ASP A 152 0.73 -14.77 -3.23
CA ASP A 152 -0.02 -14.40 -4.42
C ASP A 152 -1.37 -13.79 -4.03
N ARG A 153 -1.77 -12.75 -4.73
CA ARG A 153 -3.03 -12.03 -4.50
C ARG A 153 -3.51 -11.31 -5.75
N LEU A 154 -4.74 -10.84 -5.72
CA LEU A 154 -5.23 -9.88 -6.68
C LEU A 154 -5.26 -8.50 -6.04
N ILE A 155 -4.89 -7.48 -6.81
CA ILE A 155 -4.95 -6.08 -6.40
C ILE A 155 -5.82 -5.33 -7.39
N SER A 156 -6.91 -4.75 -6.89
CA SER A 156 -7.74 -3.80 -7.63
C SER A 156 -7.24 -2.38 -7.37
N MET A 157 -7.16 -1.58 -8.41
CA MET A 157 -6.75 -0.17 -8.39
C MET A 157 -7.80 0.67 -9.10
N ASN A 158 -8.40 1.62 -8.40
CA ASN A 158 -9.39 2.53 -8.95
C ASN A 158 -8.96 3.99 -8.70
N TRP A 159 -8.56 4.67 -9.77
CA TRP A 159 -8.20 6.08 -9.71
C TRP A 159 -9.44 6.94 -9.63
N CYS A 160 -9.44 7.87 -8.67
CA CYS A 160 -10.53 8.77 -8.41
C CYS A 160 -10.05 10.21 -8.34
N SER A 161 -10.95 11.13 -8.67
CA SER A 161 -10.80 12.56 -8.43
C SER A 161 -11.88 13.01 -7.47
N LYS A 162 -11.50 13.70 -6.42
CA LYS A 162 -12.41 14.35 -5.51
C LYS A 162 -13.29 15.36 -6.27
N ARG A 163 -14.58 15.41 -5.99
CA ARG A 163 -15.47 16.44 -6.54
C ARG A 163 -15.08 17.84 -6.04
N ASP A 164 -15.25 18.87 -6.85
CA ASP A 164 -14.80 20.23 -6.53
C ASP A 164 -15.44 20.81 -5.26
N ASN A 165 -16.69 20.46 -5.02
CA ASN A 165 -17.46 20.89 -3.84
C ASN A 165 -17.22 20.03 -2.59
N VAL A 166 -16.35 19.04 -2.64
CA VAL A 166 -16.03 18.13 -1.53
C VAL A 166 -14.67 18.48 -0.92
N SER A 167 -14.60 18.68 0.39
CA SER A 167 -13.35 18.82 1.10
C SER A 167 -12.68 17.45 1.34
N TRP A 168 -11.40 17.45 1.64
CA TRP A 168 -10.69 16.22 2.05
C TRP A 168 -11.26 15.65 3.36
N ASP A 169 -11.73 16.48 4.28
CA ASP A 169 -12.33 16.04 5.55
C ASP A 169 -13.67 15.34 5.31
N GLN A 170 -14.51 15.89 4.40
CA GLN A 170 -15.76 15.24 4.02
C GLN A 170 -15.52 13.89 3.34
N LEU A 171 -14.50 13.80 2.46
CA LEU A 171 -14.12 12.55 1.82
C LEU A 171 -13.60 11.54 2.86
N LYS A 172 -12.75 12.00 3.79
CA LYS A 172 -12.28 11.17 4.90
C LYS A 172 -13.43 10.63 5.74
N THR A 173 -14.37 11.48 6.14
CA THR A 173 -15.55 11.07 6.92
C THR A 173 -16.37 10.00 6.18
N LYS A 174 -16.50 10.12 4.84
CA LYS A 174 -17.18 9.10 4.03
C LYS A 174 -16.41 7.79 4.01
N HIS A 175 -15.08 7.84 3.89
CA HIS A 175 -14.23 6.65 3.95
C HIS A 175 -14.24 5.98 5.34
N ASP A 176 -14.28 6.80 6.43
CA ASP A 176 -14.40 6.28 7.81
C ASP A 176 -15.72 5.52 8.01
N ALA A 177 -16.81 6.04 7.46
CA ALA A 177 -18.12 5.36 7.50
C ALA A 177 -18.12 4.05 6.69
N TRP A 178 -17.41 4.01 5.57
CA TRP A 178 -17.25 2.79 4.79
C TRP A 178 -16.37 1.77 5.51
N GLN A 179 -15.25 2.20 6.10
CA GLN A 179 -14.40 1.34 6.89
C GLN A 179 -15.21 0.62 7.98
N ALA A 180 -16.01 1.35 8.75
CA ALA A 180 -16.83 0.77 9.80
C ALA A 180 -17.87 -0.24 9.27
N ALA A 181 -18.40 -0.04 8.06
CA ALA A 181 -19.31 -0.99 7.43
C ALA A 181 -18.57 -2.21 6.84
N TYR A 182 -17.32 -2.02 6.43
CA TYR A 182 -16.50 -3.05 5.75
C TYR A 182 -15.85 -4.04 6.71
N GLU A 183 -15.56 -3.61 7.96
CA GLU A 183 -14.85 -4.43 8.95
C GLU A 183 -15.54 -5.77 9.25
N ASN A 184 -16.85 -5.86 9.05
CA ASN A 184 -17.63 -7.06 9.38
C ASN A 184 -18.02 -7.94 8.17
N ASP A 185 -17.95 -7.43 6.94
CA ASP A 185 -18.50 -8.12 5.76
C ASP A 185 -17.56 -8.15 4.54
N SER A 186 -16.31 -7.71 4.69
CA SER A 186 -15.40 -7.59 3.56
C SER A 186 -14.78 -8.94 3.16
N SER A 187 -14.86 -9.26 1.88
CA SER A 187 -14.05 -10.32 1.25
C SER A 187 -12.62 -9.86 0.93
N SER A 188 -12.28 -8.57 1.14
CA SER A 188 -10.94 -8.03 0.88
C SER A 188 -9.99 -8.29 2.04
N MET A 189 -8.71 -8.50 1.71
CA MET A 189 -7.64 -8.64 2.71
C MET A 189 -7.15 -7.28 3.22
N ALA A 190 -7.17 -6.27 2.34
CA ALA A 190 -6.79 -4.90 2.70
C ALA A 190 -7.48 -3.89 1.77
N TRP A 191 -7.70 -2.69 2.31
CA TRP A 191 -8.09 -1.51 1.55
C TRP A 191 -7.22 -0.33 1.98
N ASN A 192 -6.57 0.29 1.00
CA ASN A 192 -5.74 1.47 1.17
C ASN A 192 -6.25 2.62 0.30
N VAL A 193 -6.19 3.84 0.82
CA VAL A 193 -6.35 5.08 0.05
C VAL A 193 -4.95 5.62 -0.25
N VAL A 194 -4.60 5.68 -1.52
CA VAL A 194 -3.27 6.06 -2.00
C VAL A 194 -3.30 7.48 -2.54
N LEU A 195 -2.41 8.32 -2.02
CA LEU A 195 -2.31 9.75 -2.34
C LEU A 195 -1.05 10.01 -3.16
N PRO A 196 -1.15 10.31 -4.47
CA PRO A 196 0.00 10.58 -5.33
C PRO A 196 0.87 11.74 -4.83
N ARG A 197 2.20 11.61 -4.94
CA ARG A 197 3.16 12.62 -4.49
C ARG A 197 4.25 12.88 -5.53
N LEU A 198 5.41 12.22 -5.41
CA LEU A 198 6.55 12.47 -6.30
C LEU A 198 6.34 11.76 -7.64
N GLY A 199 6.67 12.40 -8.74
CA GLY A 199 6.51 11.86 -10.09
C GLY A 199 5.06 11.74 -10.56
N ALA A 200 4.09 12.28 -9.81
CA ALA A 200 2.67 12.12 -10.10
C ALA A 200 2.11 13.14 -11.12
N GLY A 201 2.91 14.12 -11.53
CA GLY A 201 2.47 15.14 -12.48
C GLY A 201 1.26 15.94 -11.99
N ASN A 202 0.27 16.13 -12.84
CA ASN A 202 -0.96 16.88 -12.55
C ASN A 202 -2.02 16.06 -11.79
N ALA A 203 -1.61 15.18 -10.87
CA ALA A 203 -2.51 14.38 -10.05
C ALA A 203 -3.19 15.16 -8.91
N HIS A 204 -3.28 16.50 -9.03
CA HIS A 204 -3.90 17.35 -8.00
C HIS A 204 -5.36 16.97 -7.77
N GLY A 205 -5.72 16.71 -6.50
CA GLY A 205 -7.05 16.25 -6.13
C GLY A 205 -7.34 14.78 -6.44
N ARG A 206 -6.39 14.02 -7.02
CA ARG A 206 -6.55 12.60 -7.28
C ARG A 206 -6.09 11.74 -6.11
N PHE A 207 -6.72 10.60 -5.99
CA PHE A 207 -6.36 9.52 -5.08
C PHE A 207 -6.71 8.19 -5.74
N MET A 208 -6.26 7.09 -5.15
CA MET A 208 -6.58 5.76 -5.65
C MET A 208 -7.10 4.88 -4.52
N HIS A 209 -8.16 4.15 -4.76
CA HIS A 209 -8.50 3.00 -3.96
C HIS A 209 -7.66 1.81 -4.43
N MET A 210 -6.94 1.20 -3.50
CA MET A 210 -6.16 -0.01 -3.74
C MET A 210 -6.65 -1.09 -2.78
N VAL A 211 -7.23 -2.15 -3.32
CA VAL A 211 -7.85 -3.23 -2.55
C VAL A 211 -7.18 -4.55 -2.90
N SER A 212 -6.86 -5.35 -1.88
CA SER A 212 -6.22 -6.66 -2.03
C SER A 212 -7.21 -7.78 -1.74
N TYR A 213 -7.18 -8.84 -2.56
CA TYR A 213 -7.98 -10.05 -2.43
C TYR A 213 -7.07 -11.28 -2.53
N ALA A 214 -7.34 -12.33 -1.75
CA ALA A 214 -6.52 -13.54 -1.77
C ALA A 214 -6.59 -14.27 -3.13
N ASN A 215 -7.71 -14.16 -3.83
CA ASN A 215 -7.93 -14.86 -5.11
C ASN A 215 -9.12 -14.25 -5.87
N ALA A 216 -9.37 -14.79 -7.08
CA ALA A 216 -10.46 -14.36 -7.94
C ALA A 216 -11.86 -14.64 -7.34
N GLN A 217 -12.00 -15.68 -6.53
CA GLN A 217 -13.26 -15.96 -5.86
C GLN A 217 -13.65 -14.87 -4.87
N GLN A 218 -12.70 -14.38 -4.08
CA GLN A 218 -12.93 -13.26 -3.15
C GLN A 218 -13.21 -11.95 -3.88
N LEU A 219 -12.46 -11.66 -4.95
CA LEU A 219 -12.74 -10.50 -5.81
C LEU A 219 -14.17 -10.56 -6.36
N MET A 220 -14.59 -11.70 -6.93
CA MET A 220 -15.93 -11.84 -7.49
C MET A 220 -17.03 -11.88 -6.41
N ALA A 221 -16.71 -12.32 -5.19
CA ALA A 221 -17.63 -12.21 -4.05
C ALA A 221 -17.89 -10.75 -3.68
N ASN A 222 -16.84 -9.90 -3.72
CA ASN A 222 -16.97 -8.45 -3.55
C ASN A 222 -17.84 -7.83 -4.66
N GLU A 223 -17.58 -8.17 -5.92
CA GLU A 223 -18.40 -7.69 -7.05
C GLU A 223 -19.87 -8.10 -6.92
N ASN A 224 -20.12 -9.35 -6.52
CA ASN A 224 -21.48 -9.82 -6.27
C ASN A 224 -22.15 -9.08 -5.09
N TRP A 225 -21.42 -8.79 -4.03
CA TRP A 225 -21.92 -8.01 -2.92
C TRP A 225 -22.25 -6.56 -3.35
N VAL A 226 -21.39 -5.94 -4.17
CA VAL A 226 -21.68 -4.63 -4.76
C VAL A 226 -22.93 -4.68 -5.62
N ALA A 227 -23.05 -5.66 -6.52
CA ALA A 227 -24.15 -5.74 -7.48
C ALA A 227 -25.49 -6.13 -6.84
N ASN A 228 -25.49 -7.09 -5.91
CA ASN A 228 -26.67 -7.78 -5.41
C ASN A 228 -26.86 -7.67 -3.89
N GLY A 229 -25.83 -7.29 -3.13
CA GLY A 229 -25.83 -7.20 -1.67
C GLY A 229 -26.30 -5.88 -1.09
N GLY A 230 -26.77 -4.93 -1.92
CA GLY A 230 -27.33 -3.65 -1.48
C GLY A 230 -26.32 -2.51 -1.40
N SER A 231 -25.04 -2.72 -1.71
CA SER A 231 -24.04 -1.66 -1.72
C SER A 231 -23.97 -0.86 -3.03
N ALA A 232 -24.63 -1.31 -4.11
CA ALA A 232 -24.67 -0.59 -5.39
C ALA A 232 -25.18 0.86 -5.24
N ARG A 233 -26.20 1.08 -4.39
CA ARG A 233 -26.71 2.43 -4.09
C ARG A 233 -25.66 3.27 -3.35
N ALA A 234 -24.99 2.73 -2.34
CA ALA A 234 -23.97 3.45 -1.57
C ALA A 234 -22.77 3.82 -2.45
N LEU A 235 -22.39 2.94 -3.38
CA LEU A 235 -21.34 3.21 -4.37
C LEU A 235 -21.77 4.26 -5.40
N GLY A 236 -23.02 4.20 -5.89
CA GLY A 236 -23.59 5.21 -6.78
C GLY A 236 -23.67 6.59 -6.12
N ASP A 237 -24.10 6.65 -4.86
CA ASP A 237 -24.11 7.88 -4.05
C ASP A 237 -22.70 8.44 -3.86
N TYR A 238 -21.71 7.58 -3.65
CA TYR A 238 -20.31 7.98 -3.55
C TYR A 238 -19.79 8.59 -4.84
N TYR A 239 -19.99 7.92 -5.97
CA TYR A 239 -19.54 8.41 -7.27
C TYR A 239 -20.24 9.71 -7.69
N SER A 240 -21.51 9.88 -7.32
CA SER A 240 -22.25 11.10 -7.65
C SER A 240 -21.85 12.29 -6.78
N ALA A 241 -21.66 12.08 -5.46
CA ALA A 241 -21.52 13.14 -4.48
C ALA A 241 -20.08 13.44 -4.05
N TYR A 242 -19.18 12.45 -4.01
CA TYR A 242 -17.86 12.60 -3.39
C TYR A 242 -16.69 12.50 -4.37
N ALA A 243 -16.69 11.55 -5.29
CA ALA A 243 -15.57 11.30 -6.18
C ALA A 243 -15.99 10.83 -7.56
N ALA A 244 -15.26 11.22 -8.58
CA ALA A 244 -15.34 10.64 -9.92
C ALA A 244 -14.18 9.63 -10.06
N CYS A 245 -14.50 8.38 -10.34
CA CYS A 245 -13.53 7.30 -10.48
C CYS A 245 -13.51 6.78 -11.92
N ASP A 246 -12.31 6.36 -12.37
CA ASP A 246 -12.05 5.98 -13.78
C ASP A 246 -12.46 4.52 -14.06
N GLY A 247 -12.81 3.74 -13.02
CA GLY A 247 -13.06 2.30 -13.08
C GLY A 247 -11.86 1.50 -12.57
N GLU A 248 -12.10 0.24 -12.25
CA GLU A 248 -11.10 -0.61 -11.63
C GLU A 248 -10.22 -1.32 -12.65
N SER A 249 -8.91 -1.32 -12.40
CA SER A 249 -7.96 -2.24 -13.01
C SER A 249 -7.58 -3.30 -12.00
N VAL A 250 -7.54 -4.56 -12.41
CA VAL A 250 -7.17 -5.70 -11.55
C VAL A 250 -5.87 -6.31 -12.03
N TRP A 251 -5.01 -6.60 -11.07
CA TRP A 251 -3.65 -7.09 -11.28
C TRP A 251 -3.42 -8.36 -10.46
N SER A 252 -2.77 -9.35 -11.04
CA SER A 252 -2.20 -10.48 -10.30
C SER A 252 -0.87 -10.04 -9.70
N ALA A 253 -0.71 -10.16 -8.40
CA ALA A 253 0.45 -9.69 -7.66
C ALA A 253 1.12 -10.85 -6.93
N SER A 254 2.46 -10.91 -7.02
CA SER A 254 3.30 -11.85 -6.28
C SER A 254 4.46 -11.12 -5.62
N TYR A 255 4.84 -11.52 -4.40
CA TYR A 255 6.02 -10.97 -3.75
C TYR A 255 7.30 -11.38 -4.48
N LEU A 256 8.14 -10.41 -4.77
CA LEU A 256 9.55 -10.63 -5.12
C LEU A 256 10.45 -10.60 -3.89
N TYR A 257 10.12 -9.75 -2.92
CA TYR A 257 10.83 -9.60 -1.67
C TYR A 257 9.87 -9.22 -0.54
N LYS A 258 10.06 -9.79 0.64
CA LYS A 258 9.29 -9.49 1.84
C LYS A 258 10.23 -8.95 2.92
N ASN A 259 9.91 -7.78 3.43
CA ASN A 259 10.49 -7.34 4.70
C ASN A 259 9.80 -8.10 5.83
N GLU A 260 10.55 -8.79 6.65
CA GLU A 260 9.99 -9.57 7.77
C GLU A 260 9.73 -8.71 9.04
N GLY A 261 10.10 -7.41 9.02
CA GLY A 261 9.87 -6.45 10.11
C GLY A 261 11.08 -6.14 10.93
#